data_f8a01f0ee8e7755c29ea8e8e0e74c328
#
_entry.id   f8a01f0ee8e7755c29ea8e8e0e74c328
#
_cell.length_a   1.000
_cell.length_b   1.000
_cell.length_c   1.000
_cell.angle_alpha   90.00
_cell.angle_beta   90.00
_cell.angle_gamma   90.00
#
_symmetry.space_group_name_H-M   'P 1'
#
loop_
_entity.id
_entity.type
_entity.pdbx_description
1 polymer ?
#
loop_
_entity_poly.entity_id
_entity_poly.type
_entity_poly.pdbx_seq_one_letter_code
_entity_poly.pdbx_strand_id
1 'polypeptide(L)'
;RGRKIMGNLVNYGDIWRTGANSNTKLTVSDDVMFGENILSAGTYSILTRPGKKMWEVFFYTEDWSLPKAWEPDKIALKLDIREKKANQVETFSIWIGNISTDSASLNIAWENSRIEMPFTVSTDEKTMASIKETMKDNPGHRDYYSAASYYLTTGRDLKTAENWITKAVKEKEYYFYYRTKAEIHAGLNKYELAVEAASKSIELAEKRGTKNLISLNKRSIEEWSMK
;
A
#
# COMPACT_ATOMS: atom_id res chain seq x y z
N ARG A 1 -15.73 -14.36 25.63
CA ARG A 1 -15.60 -15.35 24.54
C ARG A 1 -16.90 -16.10 24.38
N GLY A 2 -17.18 -16.65 23.17
CA GLY A 2 -18.39 -17.43 22.88
C GLY A 2 -19.70 -16.64 22.91
N ARG A 3 -19.66 -15.32 22.86
CA ARG A 3 -20.87 -14.48 22.83
C ARG A 3 -21.41 -14.38 21.42
N LYS A 4 -22.73 -14.37 21.31
CA LYS A 4 -23.40 -13.98 20.06
C LYS A 4 -23.29 -12.45 19.91
N ILE A 5 -22.68 -12.00 18.84
CA ILE A 5 -22.38 -10.58 18.61
C ILE A 5 -23.44 -9.92 17.73
N MET A 6 -23.51 -10.33 16.46
CA MET A 6 -24.37 -9.68 15.49
C MET A 6 -25.85 -10.01 15.73
N GLY A 7 -26.66 -8.97 15.89
CA GLY A 7 -28.08 -9.05 16.22
C GLY A 7 -28.36 -9.33 17.69
N ASN A 8 -27.34 -9.22 18.58
CA ASN A 8 -27.46 -9.36 20.02
C ASN A 8 -26.66 -8.28 20.77
N LEU A 9 -25.33 -8.41 20.86
CA LEU A 9 -24.47 -7.40 21.48
C LEU A 9 -24.40 -6.13 20.62
N VAL A 10 -24.34 -6.31 19.31
CA VAL A 10 -24.40 -5.26 18.30
C VAL A 10 -25.69 -5.48 17.50
N ASN A 11 -26.69 -4.63 17.70
CA ASN A 11 -27.98 -4.75 17.04
C ASN A 11 -27.86 -4.40 15.55
N TYR A 12 -28.62 -5.07 14.72
CA TYR A 12 -28.81 -4.66 13.34
C TYR A 12 -29.66 -3.38 13.26
N GLY A 13 -29.21 -2.44 12.44
CA GLY A 13 -29.90 -1.16 12.20
C GLY A 13 -29.57 -0.05 13.20
N ASP A 14 -28.91 -0.36 14.31
CA ASP A 14 -28.49 0.65 15.28
C ASP A 14 -27.09 1.21 14.95
N ILE A 15 -26.86 2.47 15.29
CA ILE A 15 -25.51 3.07 15.22
C ILE A 15 -24.66 2.48 16.34
N TRP A 16 -23.51 1.94 15.92
CA TRP A 16 -22.50 1.41 16.81
C TRP A 16 -21.19 2.20 16.68
N ARG A 17 -20.59 2.53 17.83
CA ARG A 17 -19.30 3.26 17.90
C ARG A 17 -18.09 2.46 17.40
N THR A 18 -18.31 1.28 16.83
CA THR A 18 -17.29 0.42 16.24
C THR A 18 -16.13 0.11 17.22
N GLY A 19 -16.48 -0.08 18.48
CA GLY A 19 -15.56 -0.30 19.60
C GLY A 19 -16.26 -0.53 20.92
N ALA A 20 -15.50 -0.62 22.02
CA ALA A 20 -16.02 -0.97 23.34
C ALA A 20 -16.33 0.25 24.21
N ASN A 21 -15.40 1.17 24.41
CA ASN A 21 -15.51 2.33 25.32
C ASN A 21 -15.68 3.64 24.54
N SER A 22 -14.59 4.19 24.06
CA SER A 22 -14.61 5.30 23.11
C SER A 22 -14.86 4.80 21.71
N ASN A 23 -15.32 5.66 20.81
CA ASN A 23 -15.41 5.34 19.39
C ASN A 23 -14.01 5.14 18.79
N THR A 24 -13.93 4.23 17.84
CA THR A 24 -12.70 4.00 17.07
C THR A 24 -12.40 5.24 16.21
N LYS A 25 -11.14 5.64 16.14
CA LYS A 25 -10.70 6.77 15.31
C LYS A 25 -9.81 6.30 14.17
N LEU A 26 -9.98 6.95 13.02
CA LEU A 26 -9.09 6.88 11.88
C LEU A 26 -8.49 8.25 11.63
N THR A 27 -7.17 8.35 11.61
CA THR A 27 -6.46 9.56 11.17
C THR A 27 -5.82 9.29 9.83
N VAL A 28 -6.08 10.15 8.86
CA VAL A 28 -5.45 10.14 7.53
C VAL A 28 -4.67 11.45 7.37
N SER A 29 -3.40 11.34 7.00
CA SER A 29 -2.51 12.50 6.78
C SER A 29 -2.72 13.18 5.43
N ASP A 30 -3.38 12.48 4.53
CA ASP A 30 -3.66 12.89 3.16
C ASP A 30 -5.06 12.43 2.76
N ASP A 31 -5.58 13.00 1.68
CA ASP A 31 -6.84 12.57 1.11
C ASP A 31 -6.79 11.10 0.68
N VAL A 32 -7.85 10.38 1.01
CA VAL A 32 -8.01 8.94 0.73
C VAL A 32 -9.27 8.75 -0.11
N MET A 33 -9.18 7.95 -1.16
CA MET A 33 -10.28 7.65 -2.07
C MET A 33 -10.92 6.29 -1.74
N PHE A 34 -12.16 6.27 -1.33
CA PHE A 34 -12.99 5.06 -1.24
C PHE A 34 -13.88 4.96 -2.49
N GLY A 35 -13.38 4.27 -3.53
CA GLY A 35 -13.98 4.33 -4.86
C GLY A 35 -13.94 5.75 -5.43
N GLU A 36 -15.10 6.34 -5.72
CA GLU A 36 -15.20 7.73 -6.20
C GLU A 36 -15.33 8.77 -5.07
N ASN A 37 -15.38 8.34 -3.82
CA ASN A 37 -15.61 9.20 -2.68
C ASN A 37 -14.30 9.59 -1.99
N ILE A 38 -14.10 10.88 -1.77
CA ILE A 38 -12.90 11.42 -1.11
C ILE A 38 -13.18 11.54 0.39
N LEU A 39 -12.29 10.98 1.21
CA LEU A 39 -12.15 11.31 2.62
C LEU A 39 -10.92 12.20 2.76
N SER A 40 -11.13 13.47 3.07
CA SER A 40 -10.05 14.45 3.20
C SER A 40 -9.13 14.14 4.37
N ALA A 41 -7.90 14.70 4.34
CA ALA A 41 -6.97 14.60 5.46
C ALA A 41 -7.64 15.07 6.76
N GLY A 42 -7.51 14.28 7.83
CA GLY A 42 -8.17 14.57 9.09
C GLY A 42 -8.26 13.38 10.03
N THR A 43 -8.93 13.60 11.17
CA THR A 43 -9.24 12.54 12.14
C THR A 43 -10.75 12.38 12.23
N TYR A 44 -11.19 11.13 12.08
CA TYR A 44 -12.61 10.78 12.04
C TYR A 44 -12.92 9.68 13.04
N SER A 45 -14.08 9.78 13.66
CA SER A 45 -14.67 8.66 14.38
C SER A 45 -15.28 7.68 13.38
N ILE A 46 -14.96 6.40 13.49
CA ILE A 46 -15.60 5.34 12.70
C ILE A 46 -16.86 4.91 13.44
N LEU A 47 -18.01 5.17 12.84
CA LEU A 47 -19.28 4.66 13.30
C LEU A 47 -19.85 3.70 12.25
N THR A 48 -20.54 2.65 12.68
CA THR A 48 -21.16 1.71 11.76
C THR A 48 -22.60 1.45 12.13
N ARG A 49 -23.43 1.15 11.12
CA ARG A 49 -24.77 0.61 11.29
C ARG A 49 -24.80 -0.76 10.61
N PRO A 50 -24.56 -1.84 11.37
CA PRO A 50 -24.59 -3.18 10.80
C PRO A 50 -25.95 -3.57 10.29
N GLY A 51 -26.01 -4.14 9.11
CA GLY A 51 -27.16 -4.80 8.55
C GLY A 51 -26.84 -6.26 8.22
N LYS A 52 -27.84 -7.09 7.95
CA LYS A 52 -27.65 -8.52 7.64
C LYS A 52 -26.91 -8.80 6.33
N LYS A 53 -26.88 -7.85 5.41
CA LYS A 53 -26.23 -7.98 4.08
C LYS A 53 -25.36 -6.78 3.73
N MET A 54 -25.71 -5.62 4.25
CA MET A 54 -25.04 -4.35 3.99
C MET A 54 -24.81 -3.65 5.30
N TRP A 55 -23.63 -3.08 5.47
CA TRP A 55 -23.30 -2.19 6.57
C TRP A 55 -23.18 -0.77 6.04
N GLU A 56 -23.69 0.20 6.78
CA GLU A 56 -23.35 1.60 6.59
C GLU A 56 -22.15 1.92 7.47
N VAL A 57 -21.14 2.54 6.89
CA VAL A 57 -19.92 3.00 7.58
C VAL A 57 -19.87 4.50 7.46
N PHE A 58 -19.70 5.18 8.58
CA PHE A 58 -19.67 6.64 8.65
C PHE A 58 -18.30 7.09 9.18
N PHE A 59 -17.67 7.98 8.45
CA PHE A 59 -16.52 8.75 8.94
C PHE A 59 -17.07 10.06 9.48
N TYR A 60 -17.05 10.20 10.78
CA TYR A 60 -17.71 11.25 11.53
C TYR A 60 -16.69 12.25 12.07
N THR A 61 -16.93 13.54 11.91
CA THR A 61 -15.94 14.59 12.19
C THR A 61 -15.73 14.87 13.68
N GLU A 62 -16.61 14.38 14.55
CA GLU A 62 -16.56 14.62 15.98
C GLU A 62 -16.48 13.33 16.80
N ASP A 63 -16.12 13.46 18.05
CA ASP A 63 -16.24 12.37 19.02
C ASP A 63 -17.71 12.11 19.33
N TRP A 64 -18.20 10.96 18.88
CA TRP A 64 -19.55 10.50 19.19
C TRP A 64 -19.50 9.60 20.43
N SER A 65 -19.63 10.18 21.61
CA SER A 65 -19.77 9.44 22.86
C SER A 65 -21.24 9.39 23.27
N LEU A 66 -21.78 8.19 23.57
CA LEU A 66 -23.12 8.04 24.10
C LEU A 66 -23.32 8.85 25.38
N PRO A 67 -24.46 9.52 25.56
CA PRO A 67 -25.67 9.52 24.75
C PRO A 67 -25.80 10.74 23.80
N LYS A 68 -24.74 11.15 23.14
CA LYS A 68 -24.77 12.28 22.21
C LYS A 68 -25.76 12.04 21.06
N ALA A 69 -26.52 13.06 20.69
CA ALA A 69 -27.45 12.97 19.56
C ALA A 69 -26.72 12.68 18.25
N TRP A 70 -27.34 11.90 17.38
CA TRP A 70 -26.89 11.67 16.03
C TRP A 70 -27.09 12.92 15.18
N GLU A 71 -26.00 13.44 14.62
CA GLU A 71 -25.99 14.68 13.81
C GLU A 71 -25.52 14.35 12.38
N PRO A 72 -26.43 14.18 11.41
CA PRO A 72 -26.08 13.80 10.04
C PRO A 72 -25.13 14.77 9.33
N ASP A 73 -25.14 16.04 9.68
CA ASP A 73 -24.28 17.09 9.13
C ASP A 73 -22.80 16.96 9.56
N LYS A 74 -22.52 16.10 10.53
CA LYS A 74 -21.16 15.77 10.97
C LYS A 74 -20.56 14.56 10.23
N ILE A 75 -21.27 13.99 9.27
CA ILE A 75 -20.79 12.88 8.44
C ILE A 75 -19.90 13.46 7.34
N ALA A 76 -18.59 13.21 7.40
CA ALA A 76 -17.66 13.56 6.33
C ALA A 76 -17.82 12.63 5.12
N LEU A 77 -18.02 11.33 5.39
CA LEU A 77 -18.22 10.32 4.36
C LEU A 77 -19.09 9.18 4.88
N LYS A 78 -20.02 8.72 4.05
CA LYS A 78 -20.82 7.51 4.25
C LYS A 78 -20.49 6.50 3.15
N LEU A 79 -20.29 5.24 3.55
CA LEU A 79 -20.11 4.12 2.64
C LEU A 79 -21.13 3.02 2.94
N ASP A 80 -21.73 2.45 1.89
CA ASP A 80 -22.59 1.27 1.97
C ASP A 80 -21.75 0.05 1.53
N ILE A 81 -21.41 -0.81 2.47
CA ILE A 81 -20.47 -1.92 2.25
C ILE A 81 -21.17 -3.25 2.40
N ARG A 82 -21.03 -4.11 1.38
CA ARG A 82 -21.56 -5.47 1.44
C ARG A 82 -20.81 -6.28 2.48
N GLU A 83 -21.58 -6.92 3.38
CA GLU A 83 -21.03 -7.90 4.31
C GLU A 83 -20.48 -9.11 3.56
N LYS A 84 -19.31 -9.57 3.99
CA LYS A 84 -18.70 -10.84 3.60
C LYS A 84 -18.76 -11.80 4.78
N LYS A 85 -19.13 -13.06 4.53
CA LYS A 85 -18.97 -14.09 5.54
C LYS A 85 -17.48 -14.31 5.80
N ALA A 86 -17.11 -14.39 7.06
CA ALA A 86 -15.75 -14.70 7.49
C ALA A 86 -15.73 -16.02 8.27
N ASN A 87 -14.55 -16.64 8.38
CA ASN A 87 -14.31 -17.61 9.41
C ASN A 87 -14.51 -16.92 10.77
N GLN A 88 -14.93 -17.69 11.78
CA GLN A 88 -15.23 -17.14 13.11
C GLN A 88 -14.04 -16.36 13.67
N VAL A 89 -14.26 -15.06 13.94
CA VAL A 89 -13.29 -14.14 14.54
C VAL A 89 -13.77 -13.82 15.95
N GLU A 90 -13.18 -14.45 16.94
CA GLU A 90 -13.59 -14.30 18.35
C GLU A 90 -13.35 -12.88 18.87
N THR A 91 -12.28 -12.23 18.45
CA THR A 91 -11.92 -10.89 18.88
C THR A 91 -12.29 -9.86 17.81
N PHE A 92 -13.00 -8.81 18.23
CA PHE A 92 -13.23 -7.67 17.35
C PHE A 92 -11.91 -7.14 16.78
N SER A 93 -11.84 -7.04 15.48
CA SER A 93 -10.59 -6.71 14.77
C SER A 93 -10.83 -5.63 13.72
N ILE A 94 -9.93 -4.64 13.70
CA ILE A 94 -9.80 -3.64 12.65
C ILE A 94 -8.35 -3.68 12.17
N TRP A 95 -8.14 -3.72 10.84
CA TRP A 95 -6.80 -3.75 10.29
C TRP A 95 -6.75 -3.18 8.87
N ILE A 96 -5.56 -2.75 8.45
CA ILE A 96 -5.25 -2.42 7.06
C ILE A 96 -4.71 -3.69 6.39
N GLY A 97 -5.29 -4.07 5.27
CA GLY A 97 -4.88 -5.25 4.48
C GLY A 97 -4.82 -4.95 2.99
N ASN A 98 -4.45 -5.97 2.18
CA ASN A 98 -4.34 -5.85 0.73
C ASN A 98 -3.51 -4.63 0.29
N ILE A 99 -2.36 -4.43 0.96
CA ILE A 99 -1.51 -3.27 0.74
C ILE A 99 -0.76 -3.42 -0.58
N SER A 100 -0.84 -2.39 -1.42
CA SER A 100 -0.05 -2.22 -2.63
C SER A 100 0.65 -0.86 -2.65
N THR A 101 1.17 -0.44 -3.80
CA THR A 101 1.92 0.83 -3.93
C THR A 101 1.05 2.06 -3.63
N ASP A 102 -0.21 2.03 -4.04
CA ASP A 102 -1.15 3.17 -4.00
C ASP A 102 -2.51 2.81 -3.44
N SER A 103 -2.70 1.59 -2.96
CA SER A 103 -3.98 1.10 -2.46
C SER A 103 -3.85 0.17 -1.28
N ALA A 104 -4.91 0.07 -0.48
CA ALA A 104 -5.07 -0.87 0.61
C ALA A 104 -6.56 -1.10 0.88
N SER A 105 -6.89 -1.87 1.89
CA SER A 105 -8.26 -1.99 2.40
C SER A 105 -8.32 -1.81 3.90
N LEU A 106 -9.28 -1.02 4.38
CA LEU A 106 -9.68 -0.98 5.79
C LEU A 106 -10.69 -2.10 6.02
N ASN A 107 -10.38 -2.96 6.97
CA ASN A 107 -11.18 -4.15 7.28
C ASN A 107 -11.71 -4.09 8.70
N ILE A 108 -12.94 -4.56 8.89
CA ILE A 108 -13.57 -4.74 10.19
C ILE A 108 -14.15 -6.16 10.23
N ALA A 109 -13.85 -6.93 11.28
CA ALA A 109 -14.40 -8.26 11.45
C ALA A 109 -14.71 -8.58 12.91
N TRP A 110 -15.81 -9.28 13.12
CA TRP A 110 -16.18 -9.88 14.38
C TRP A 110 -17.17 -11.02 14.16
N GLU A 111 -17.06 -12.09 14.95
CA GLU A 111 -17.84 -13.32 14.79
C GLU A 111 -17.67 -13.89 13.36
N ASN A 112 -18.75 -14.02 12.60
CA ASN A 112 -18.72 -14.49 11.21
C ASN A 112 -18.93 -13.36 10.19
N SER A 113 -18.87 -12.11 10.65
CA SER A 113 -19.12 -10.90 9.86
C SER A 113 -17.83 -10.18 9.54
N ARG A 114 -17.65 -9.80 8.29
CA ARG A 114 -16.53 -8.98 7.82
C ARG A 114 -17.01 -7.96 6.80
N ILE A 115 -16.53 -6.75 6.93
CA ILE A 115 -16.59 -5.75 5.86
C ILE A 115 -15.18 -5.36 5.44
N GLU A 116 -15.03 -5.02 4.17
CA GLU A 116 -13.77 -4.63 3.55
C GLU A 116 -14.02 -3.40 2.69
N MET A 117 -13.28 -2.35 2.98
CA MET A 117 -13.37 -1.04 2.33
C MET A 117 -12.05 -0.77 1.59
N PRO A 118 -11.96 -1.08 0.29
CA PRO A 118 -10.80 -0.74 -0.51
C PRO A 118 -10.67 0.78 -0.61
N PHE A 119 -9.44 1.26 -0.56
CA PHE A 119 -9.12 2.67 -0.75
C PHE A 119 -7.83 2.86 -1.52
N THR A 120 -7.68 4.01 -2.17
CA THR A 120 -6.47 4.43 -2.84
C THR A 120 -5.94 5.73 -2.26
N VAL A 121 -4.65 5.97 -2.45
CA VAL A 121 -3.93 7.16 -2.02
C VAL A 121 -3.09 7.72 -3.18
N SER A 122 -2.82 9.02 -3.19
CA SER A 122 -2.09 9.69 -4.28
C SER A 122 -0.56 9.50 -4.23
N THR A 123 -0.10 8.31 -3.83
CA THR A 123 1.34 8.01 -3.72
C THR A 123 2.06 8.18 -5.05
N ASP A 124 1.47 7.68 -6.14
CA ASP A 124 2.08 7.75 -7.47
C ASP A 124 2.23 9.19 -7.95
N GLU A 125 1.19 10.00 -7.87
CA GLU A 125 1.22 11.41 -8.27
C GLU A 125 2.28 12.20 -7.49
N LYS A 126 2.34 12.02 -6.18
CA LYS A 126 3.33 12.67 -5.31
C LYS A 126 4.75 12.22 -5.61
N THR A 127 4.94 10.91 -5.81
CA THR A 127 6.26 10.36 -6.17
C THR A 127 6.73 10.88 -7.52
N MET A 128 5.84 10.91 -8.51
CA MET A 128 6.17 11.44 -9.83
C MET A 128 6.47 12.94 -9.81
N ALA A 129 5.73 13.72 -9.03
CA ALA A 129 6.03 15.15 -8.84
C ALA A 129 7.39 15.34 -8.16
N SER A 130 7.70 14.56 -7.13
CA SER A 130 8.99 14.57 -6.45
C SER A 130 10.15 14.19 -7.38
N ILE A 131 10.00 13.10 -8.15
CA ILE A 131 11.01 12.69 -9.16
C ILE A 131 11.24 13.80 -10.16
N LYS A 132 10.18 14.37 -10.72
CA LYS A 132 10.26 15.47 -11.71
C LYS A 132 11.03 16.68 -11.18
N GLU A 133 10.79 17.03 -9.92
CA GLU A 133 11.47 18.17 -9.29
C GLU A 133 12.93 17.85 -9.00
N THR A 134 13.21 16.71 -8.36
CA THR A 134 14.57 16.27 -8.04
C THR A 134 15.44 16.15 -9.28
N MET A 135 14.90 15.66 -10.42
CA MET A 135 15.66 15.50 -11.66
C MET A 135 16.05 16.81 -12.34
N LYS A 136 15.47 17.96 -11.94
CA LYS A 136 15.85 19.28 -12.47
C LYS A 136 17.06 19.89 -11.75
N ASP A 137 17.27 19.54 -10.48
CA ASP A 137 18.21 20.22 -9.59
C ASP A 137 19.40 19.31 -9.24
N ASN A 138 20.28 19.06 -10.20
CA ASN A 138 21.55 18.35 -10.05
C ASN A 138 21.45 17.04 -9.24
N PRO A 139 20.65 16.05 -9.69
CA PRO A 139 20.42 14.80 -8.98
C PRO A 139 21.70 13.99 -8.81
N GLY A 140 21.90 13.39 -7.63
CA GLY A 140 23.02 12.49 -7.33
C GLY A 140 22.67 11.03 -7.60
N HIS A 141 23.66 10.16 -7.38
CA HIS A 141 23.51 8.71 -7.65
C HIS A 141 22.32 8.06 -6.93
N ARG A 142 21.95 8.52 -5.73
CA ARG A 142 20.79 7.99 -4.98
C ARG A 142 19.48 8.39 -5.63
N ASP A 143 19.39 9.62 -6.12
CA ASP A 143 18.19 10.13 -6.77
C ASP A 143 17.95 9.39 -8.08
N TYR A 144 19.01 9.22 -8.89
CA TYR A 144 18.97 8.43 -10.11
C TYR A 144 18.53 6.96 -9.84
N TYR A 145 19.11 6.33 -8.81
CA TYR A 145 18.73 4.98 -8.44
C TYR A 145 17.27 4.89 -7.99
N SER A 146 16.81 5.79 -7.11
CA SER A 146 15.46 5.76 -6.57
C SER A 146 14.42 5.96 -7.69
N ALA A 147 14.67 6.91 -8.60
CA ALA A 147 13.79 7.16 -9.73
C ALA A 147 13.76 5.97 -10.72
N ALA A 148 14.92 5.39 -11.04
CA ALA A 148 15.01 4.22 -11.91
C ALA A 148 14.30 3.01 -11.31
N SER A 149 14.48 2.77 -10.01
CA SER A 149 13.82 1.70 -9.28
C SER A 149 12.30 1.89 -9.25
N TYR A 150 11.82 3.12 -9.05
CA TYR A 150 10.40 3.42 -9.07
C TYR A 150 9.78 3.16 -10.47
N TYR A 151 10.45 3.57 -11.53
CA TYR A 151 10.00 3.31 -12.91
C TYR A 151 9.96 1.82 -13.23
N LEU A 152 10.96 1.06 -12.77
CA LEU A 152 10.99 -0.39 -12.92
C LEU A 152 9.81 -1.05 -12.21
N THR A 153 9.59 -0.73 -10.93
CA THR A 153 8.56 -1.38 -10.11
C THR A 153 7.13 -0.99 -10.49
N THR A 154 6.94 0.19 -11.08
CA THR A 154 5.62 0.67 -11.53
C THR A 154 5.36 0.45 -13.02
N GLY A 155 6.26 -0.26 -13.74
CA GLY A 155 6.10 -0.58 -15.15
C GLY A 155 6.13 0.64 -16.08
N ARG A 156 6.86 1.70 -15.69
CA ARG A 156 7.00 2.94 -16.49
C ARG A 156 8.07 2.78 -17.57
N ASP A 157 8.40 3.90 -18.27
CA ASP A 157 9.39 3.91 -19.33
C ASP A 157 10.76 3.40 -18.89
N LEU A 158 11.06 2.15 -19.24
CA LEU A 158 12.31 1.47 -18.89
C LEU A 158 13.54 2.09 -19.61
N LYS A 159 13.36 2.80 -20.72
CA LYS A 159 14.47 3.51 -21.38
C LYS A 159 14.94 4.69 -20.53
N THR A 160 14.00 5.42 -19.97
CA THR A 160 14.30 6.50 -19.01
C THR A 160 14.96 5.93 -17.75
N ALA A 161 14.44 4.80 -17.23
CA ALA A 161 15.03 4.12 -16.07
C ALA A 161 16.46 3.63 -16.36
N GLU A 162 16.73 3.10 -17.57
CA GLU A 162 18.07 2.68 -18.02
C GLU A 162 19.07 3.85 -18.00
N ASN A 163 18.65 5.01 -18.50
CA ASN A 163 19.48 6.20 -18.48
C ASN A 163 19.84 6.63 -17.04
N TRP A 164 18.89 6.62 -16.14
CA TRP A 164 19.11 6.98 -14.74
C TRP A 164 19.96 5.97 -13.99
N ILE A 165 19.66 4.69 -14.12
CA ILE A 165 20.46 3.66 -13.41
C ILE A 165 21.91 3.62 -13.94
N THR A 166 22.11 3.93 -15.23
CA THR A 166 23.47 4.03 -15.81
C THR A 166 24.26 5.18 -15.19
N LYS A 167 23.61 6.34 -14.96
CA LYS A 167 24.25 7.45 -14.23
C LYS A 167 24.54 7.07 -12.78
N ALA A 168 23.60 6.42 -12.09
CA ALA A 168 23.78 5.99 -10.71
C ALA A 168 24.99 5.07 -10.54
N VAL A 169 25.14 4.02 -11.38
CA VAL A 169 26.27 3.07 -11.30
C VAL A 169 27.61 3.70 -11.70
N LYS A 170 27.60 4.72 -12.56
CA LYS A 170 28.81 5.47 -12.95
C LYS A 170 29.38 6.28 -11.78
N GLU A 171 28.52 6.84 -10.94
CA GLU A 171 28.96 7.60 -9.76
C GLU A 171 29.31 6.69 -8.59
N LYS A 172 28.55 5.63 -8.36
CA LYS A 172 28.76 4.68 -7.26
C LYS A 172 28.40 3.25 -7.65
N GLU A 173 29.35 2.35 -7.43
CA GLU A 173 29.15 0.92 -7.65
C GLU A 173 28.59 0.24 -6.41
N TYR A 174 27.26 0.13 -6.33
CA TYR A 174 26.59 -0.67 -5.33
C TYR A 174 25.97 -1.94 -5.96
N TYR A 175 26.08 -3.09 -5.27
CA TYR A 175 25.53 -4.36 -5.73
C TYR A 175 24.04 -4.28 -6.07
N PHE A 176 23.27 -3.54 -5.30
CA PHE A 176 21.83 -3.38 -5.53
C PHE A 176 21.51 -2.43 -6.71
N TYR A 177 22.38 -1.46 -7.04
CA TYR A 177 22.24 -0.67 -8.26
C TYR A 177 22.43 -1.53 -9.51
N TYR A 178 23.43 -2.41 -9.50
CA TYR A 178 23.64 -3.35 -10.60
C TYR A 178 22.52 -4.40 -10.70
N ARG A 179 21.91 -4.81 -9.57
CA ARG A 179 20.71 -5.64 -9.60
C ARG A 179 19.55 -4.93 -10.32
N THR A 180 19.25 -3.70 -9.95
CA THR A 180 18.21 -2.89 -10.61
C THR A 180 18.52 -2.67 -12.09
N LYS A 181 19.79 -2.42 -12.44
CA LYS A 181 20.25 -2.31 -13.83
C LYS A 181 19.98 -3.59 -14.62
N ALA A 182 20.27 -4.74 -14.03
CA ALA A 182 20.03 -6.04 -14.64
C ALA A 182 18.53 -6.25 -14.92
N GLU A 183 17.66 -5.95 -13.96
CA GLU A 183 16.20 -6.08 -14.12
C GLU A 183 15.65 -5.12 -15.20
N ILE A 184 16.14 -3.89 -15.28
CA ILE A 184 15.79 -2.93 -16.32
C ILE A 184 16.21 -3.45 -17.70
N HIS A 185 17.44 -3.96 -17.84
CA HIS A 185 17.92 -4.54 -19.09
C HIS A 185 17.06 -5.76 -19.52
N ALA A 186 16.74 -6.64 -18.57
CA ALA A 186 15.85 -7.78 -18.84
C ALA A 186 14.46 -7.33 -19.29
N GLY A 187 13.88 -6.31 -18.65
CA GLY A 187 12.60 -5.71 -19.05
C GLY A 187 12.64 -5.06 -20.43
N LEU A 188 13.81 -4.65 -20.90
CA LEU A 188 14.04 -4.15 -22.26
C LEU A 188 14.41 -5.26 -23.27
N ASN A 189 14.36 -6.53 -22.86
CA ASN A 189 14.80 -7.70 -23.64
C ASN A 189 16.28 -7.67 -24.04
N LYS A 190 17.13 -6.92 -23.30
CA LYS A 190 18.58 -6.85 -23.45
C LYS A 190 19.24 -7.89 -22.55
N TYR A 191 19.01 -9.18 -22.80
CA TYR A 191 19.37 -10.24 -21.86
C TYR A 191 20.86 -10.40 -21.63
N GLU A 192 21.71 -10.20 -22.64
CA GLU A 192 23.18 -10.22 -22.49
C GLU A 192 23.64 -9.15 -21.48
N LEU A 193 23.14 -7.91 -21.62
CA LEU A 193 23.43 -6.82 -20.69
C LEU A 193 22.86 -7.04 -19.29
N ALA A 194 21.71 -7.74 -19.22
CA ALA A 194 21.10 -8.11 -17.93
C ALA A 194 22.00 -9.12 -17.18
N VAL A 195 22.52 -10.13 -17.89
CA VAL A 195 23.44 -11.14 -17.33
C VAL A 195 24.74 -10.48 -16.87
N GLU A 196 25.32 -9.58 -17.69
CA GLU A 196 26.53 -8.83 -17.30
C GLU A 196 26.31 -8.02 -16.02
N ALA A 197 25.23 -7.24 -15.95
CA ALA A 197 24.92 -6.44 -14.79
C ALA A 197 24.62 -7.29 -13.54
N ALA A 198 23.92 -8.43 -13.68
CA ALA A 198 23.67 -9.35 -12.58
C ALA A 198 24.97 -10.00 -12.07
N SER A 199 25.90 -10.36 -12.97
CA SER A 199 27.22 -10.89 -12.61
C SER A 199 28.04 -9.87 -11.82
N LYS A 200 28.02 -8.60 -12.24
CA LYS A 200 28.67 -7.52 -11.48
C LYS A 200 28.01 -7.29 -10.12
N SER A 201 26.69 -7.42 -10.05
CA SER A 201 25.97 -7.37 -8.76
C SER A 201 26.42 -8.49 -7.82
N ILE A 202 26.65 -9.72 -8.32
CA ILE A 202 27.17 -10.85 -7.52
C ILE A 202 28.57 -10.52 -6.99
N GLU A 203 29.50 -10.10 -7.86
CA GLU A 203 30.86 -9.74 -7.45
C GLU A 203 30.89 -8.75 -6.27
N LEU A 204 30.07 -7.71 -6.36
CA LEU A 204 29.98 -6.68 -5.33
C LEU A 204 29.27 -7.19 -4.06
N ALA A 205 28.26 -8.06 -4.21
CA ALA A 205 27.51 -8.65 -3.11
C ALA A 205 28.37 -9.66 -2.30
N GLU A 206 29.25 -10.40 -2.96
CA GLU A 206 30.21 -11.33 -2.30
C GLU A 206 31.13 -10.59 -1.35
N LYS A 207 31.67 -9.43 -1.77
CA LYS A 207 32.54 -8.58 -0.92
C LYS A 207 31.77 -8.07 0.34
N ARG A 208 30.44 -8.08 0.33
CA ARG A 208 29.56 -7.65 1.44
C ARG A 208 28.89 -8.80 2.18
N GLY A 209 29.00 -10.02 1.71
CA GLY A 209 28.41 -11.21 2.34
C GLY A 209 26.90 -11.31 2.19
N THR A 210 26.29 -10.70 1.18
CA THR A 210 24.81 -10.63 0.98
C THR A 210 24.30 -11.85 0.22
N LYS A 211 24.22 -13.00 0.90
CA LYS A 211 23.92 -14.31 0.30
C LYS A 211 22.58 -14.37 -0.47
N ASN A 212 21.53 -13.75 0.07
CA ASN A 212 20.21 -13.78 -0.57
C ASN A 212 20.22 -13.15 -1.97
N LEU A 213 20.91 -12.02 -2.13
CA LEU A 213 20.99 -11.34 -3.43
C LEU A 213 21.83 -12.12 -4.44
N ILE A 214 22.91 -12.77 -3.99
CA ILE A 214 23.71 -13.66 -4.83
C ILE A 214 22.86 -14.80 -5.39
N SER A 215 22.07 -15.47 -4.54
CA SER A 215 21.17 -16.54 -4.96
C SER A 215 20.09 -16.05 -5.94
N LEU A 216 19.55 -14.86 -5.71
CA LEU A 216 18.57 -14.24 -6.59
C LEU A 216 19.16 -13.94 -7.97
N ASN A 217 20.33 -13.32 -8.02
CA ASN A 217 21.01 -13.01 -9.27
C ASN A 217 21.39 -14.26 -10.06
N LYS A 218 21.87 -15.34 -9.40
CA LYS A 218 22.18 -16.60 -10.07
C LYS A 218 20.97 -17.19 -10.80
N ARG A 219 19.81 -17.24 -10.14
CA ARG A 219 18.57 -17.71 -10.77
C ARG A 219 18.15 -16.84 -11.96
N SER A 220 18.29 -15.53 -11.84
CA SER A 220 17.99 -14.61 -12.93
C SER A 220 18.93 -14.78 -14.13
N ILE A 221 20.23 -15.01 -13.91
CA ILE A 221 21.20 -15.29 -14.95
C ILE A 221 20.83 -16.58 -15.69
N GLU A 222 20.50 -17.67 -14.97
CA GLU A 222 20.05 -18.91 -15.57
C GLU A 222 18.82 -18.70 -16.48
N GLU A 223 17.82 -17.95 -16.00
CA GLU A 223 16.64 -17.64 -16.79
C GLU A 223 16.95 -16.82 -18.05
N TRP A 224 17.74 -15.76 -17.89
CA TRP A 224 18.01 -14.82 -18.98
C TRP A 224 18.99 -15.36 -20.03
N SER A 225 19.89 -16.28 -19.64
CA SER A 225 20.81 -16.94 -20.57
C SER A 225 20.11 -17.94 -21.52
N MET A 226 18.85 -18.28 -21.26
CA MET A 226 18.04 -19.14 -22.11
C MET A 226 17.18 -18.36 -23.11
N LYS A 227 17.20 -17.03 -23.08
CA LYS A 227 16.40 -16.14 -23.94
C LYS A 227 17.25 -15.47 -24.99
#